data_bfa32e652fd52d99f7d39bbf41f51405
#
_entry.id   bfa32e652fd52d99f7d39bbf41f51405
#
_cell.length_a   1.000
_cell.length_b   1.000
_cell.length_c   1.000
_cell.angle_alpha   90.00
_cell.angle_beta   90.00
_cell.angle_gamma   90.00
#
_symmetry.space_group_name_H-M   'P 1'
#
loop_
_entity.id
_entity.type
_entity.pdbx_description
1 polymer ?
#
loop_
_entity_poly.entity_id
_entity_poly.type
_entity_poly.pdbx_seq_one_letter_code
_entity_poly.pdbx_strand_id
1 'polypeptide(L)'
;VPMVIAGIVDQSLPQRDQGHLWMQIGLLLIFAVIGVLVALVAQFYSAKAAVGFAKELTDDLYRHILSLPKDSRDRLTTSSLVTRLTSDTYQIQTGINQFLRLFLRAPIIVFGAIFMAYRISAELTFWFLVMVVILTIVIVGLSRLVNPLYSSLRKKTDQLVQETRQQLQGMRVIRAFGQEKRELQIFQTLNQVYARLQEKTGFWSSLLTPLTYLIVNGTLLVIIWQGYISIQGGLLSQGALIALINYLLQILVELVKLAMLINSLNQSYISAKRIEEVFTEAPEDIFSELEEKQATGDRVLQVKELTFTYPDAAQPSLRNISFDMNQGQILGIIGGTGSGKSSLVQVLLGLYPADKGSI
;
A
#
# COMPACT_ATOMS: atom_id res chain seq x y z
N VAL A 1 20.97 19.19 19.32
CA VAL A 1 22.15 19.34 18.44
C VAL A 1 22.25 20.78 17.93
N PRO A 2 21.26 21.41 17.24
CA PRO A 2 21.42 22.77 16.71
C PRO A 2 21.81 23.83 17.77
N MET A 3 21.24 23.76 18.98
CA MET A 3 21.57 24.68 20.08
C MET A 3 23.02 24.50 20.58
N VAL A 4 23.55 23.28 20.59
CA VAL A 4 24.96 23.03 20.97
C VAL A 4 25.90 23.63 19.92
N ILE A 5 25.57 23.50 18.63
CA ILE A 5 26.32 24.17 17.54
C ILE A 5 26.28 25.69 17.73
N ALA A 6 25.13 26.26 18.09
CA ALA A 6 25.00 27.68 18.39
C ALA A 6 25.96 28.07 19.52
N GLY A 7 26.01 27.30 20.61
CA GLY A 7 26.95 27.56 21.72
C GLY A 7 28.43 27.52 21.31
N ILE A 8 28.81 26.62 20.42
CA ILE A 8 30.18 26.58 19.87
C ILE A 8 30.49 27.86 19.12
N VAL A 9 29.59 28.32 18.26
CA VAL A 9 29.79 29.51 17.42
C VAL A 9 29.79 30.80 18.24
N ASP A 10 28.90 30.89 19.24
CA ASP A 10 28.72 32.11 20.01
C ASP A 10 29.71 32.27 21.20
N GLN A 11 30.18 31.15 21.76
CA GLN A 11 30.99 31.17 22.98
C GLN A 11 32.41 30.62 22.74
N SER A 12 32.53 29.37 22.25
CA SER A 12 33.80 28.69 22.16
C SER A 12 34.75 29.33 21.12
N LEU A 13 34.26 29.70 19.94
CA LEU A 13 35.07 30.27 18.87
C LEU A 13 35.55 31.70 19.16
N PRO A 14 34.71 32.65 19.62
CA PRO A 14 35.15 34.01 19.89
C PRO A 14 36.14 34.09 21.07
N GLN A 15 35.90 33.28 22.12
CA GLN A 15 36.75 33.28 23.31
C GLN A 15 38.00 32.40 23.16
N ARG A 16 38.15 31.64 22.07
CA ARG A 16 39.24 30.67 21.85
C ARG A 16 39.39 29.67 23.00
N ASP A 17 38.28 29.40 23.73
CA ASP A 17 38.27 28.47 24.85
C ASP A 17 38.24 27.02 24.33
N GLN A 18 39.42 26.40 24.28
CA GLN A 18 39.56 25.01 23.86
C GLN A 18 38.89 24.03 24.80
N GLY A 19 38.84 24.33 26.11
CA GLY A 19 38.19 23.45 27.09
C GLY A 19 36.66 23.37 26.86
N HIS A 20 36.03 24.54 26.69
CA HIS A 20 34.60 24.62 26.37
C HIS A 20 34.29 23.99 25.02
N LEU A 21 35.17 24.18 24.01
CA LEU A 21 34.99 23.56 22.68
C LEU A 21 34.99 22.03 22.77
N TRP A 22 35.95 21.42 23.44
CA TRP A 22 36.02 19.97 23.58
C TRP A 22 34.84 19.39 24.36
N MET A 23 34.37 20.10 25.39
CA MET A 23 33.18 19.73 26.12
C MET A 23 31.93 19.71 25.23
N GLN A 24 31.74 20.74 24.39
CA GLN A 24 30.59 20.79 23.45
C GLN A 24 30.67 19.71 22.36
N ILE A 25 31.88 19.42 21.82
CA ILE A 25 32.11 18.31 20.88
C ILE A 25 31.80 16.97 21.56
N GLY A 26 32.22 16.77 22.80
CA GLY A 26 31.87 15.58 23.58
C GLY A 26 30.38 15.42 23.78
N LEU A 27 29.66 16.50 24.06
CA LEU A 27 28.19 16.51 24.17
C LEU A 27 27.52 16.14 22.83
N LEU A 28 28.01 16.66 21.70
CA LEU A 28 27.52 16.29 20.36
C LEU A 28 27.71 14.80 20.09
N LEU A 29 28.88 14.25 20.42
CA LEU A 29 29.16 12.82 20.28
C LEU A 29 28.21 11.97 21.15
N ILE A 30 27.98 12.36 22.39
CA ILE A 30 27.02 11.70 23.27
C ILE A 30 25.62 11.72 22.65
N PHE A 31 25.15 12.88 22.19
CA PHE A 31 23.84 12.97 21.52
C PHE A 31 23.78 12.15 20.23
N ALA A 32 24.85 12.05 19.47
CA ALA A 32 24.91 11.22 18.28
C ALA A 32 24.80 9.74 18.64
N VAL A 33 25.54 9.27 19.65
CA VAL A 33 25.48 7.87 20.12
C VAL A 33 24.10 7.54 20.66
N ILE A 34 23.53 8.39 21.53
CA ILE A 34 22.17 8.21 22.04
C ILE A 34 21.16 8.18 20.90
N GLY A 35 21.28 9.10 19.93
CA GLY A 35 20.41 9.16 18.76
C GLY A 35 20.44 7.88 17.94
N VAL A 36 21.64 7.31 17.69
CA VAL A 36 21.82 6.04 17.01
C VAL A 36 21.16 4.89 17.79
N LEU A 37 21.44 4.80 19.09
CA LEU A 37 20.86 3.74 19.93
C LEU A 37 19.32 3.79 19.95
N VAL A 38 18.75 4.97 20.16
CA VAL A 38 17.29 5.18 20.12
C VAL A 38 16.72 4.83 18.75
N ALA A 39 17.40 5.23 17.65
CA ALA A 39 16.96 4.91 16.30
C ALA A 39 16.99 3.40 16.02
N LEU A 40 18.04 2.70 16.47
CA LEU A 40 18.15 1.23 16.32
C LEU A 40 17.03 0.51 17.10
N VAL A 41 16.79 0.90 18.36
CA VAL A 41 15.71 0.34 19.18
C VAL A 41 14.34 0.60 18.53
N ALA A 42 14.07 1.82 18.11
CA ALA A 42 12.81 2.17 17.44
C ALA A 42 12.63 1.37 16.13
N GLN A 43 13.69 1.25 15.31
CA GLN A 43 13.68 0.48 14.08
C GLN A 43 13.40 -1.01 14.34
N PHE A 44 14.07 -1.60 15.34
CA PHE A 44 13.90 -3.01 15.70
C PHE A 44 12.48 -3.31 16.16
N TYR A 45 11.94 -2.53 17.10
CA TYR A 45 10.59 -2.77 17.63
C TYR A 45 9.50 -2.46 16.60
N SER A 46 9.68 -1.46 15.76
CA SER A 46 8.76 -1.16 14.64
C SER A 46 8.71 -2.32 13.64
N ALA A 47 9.88 -2.87 13.28
CA ALA A 47 9.96 -4.02 12.39
C ALA A 47 9.34 -5.28 13.05
N LYS A 48 9.67 -5.54 14.30
CA LYS A 48 9.13 -6.68 15.07
C LYS A 48 7.59 -6.62 15.17
N ALA A 49 7.04 -5.46 15.46
CA ALA A 49 5.59 -5.26 15.54
C ALA A 49 4.91 -5.47 14.18
N ALA A 50 5.48 -4.91 13.10
CA ALA A 50 4.94 -5.05 11.76
C ALA A 50 4.98 -6.51 11.25
N VAL A 51 6.10 -7.21 11.49
CA VAL A 51 6.23 -8.64 11.13
C VAL A 51 5.31 -9.51 11.97
N GLY A 52 5.19 -9.24 13.28
CA GLY A 52 4.27 -9.96 14.16
C GLY A 52 2.82 -9.84 13.72
N PHE A 53 2.39 -8.61 13.43
CA PHE A 53 1.04 -8.36 12.88
C PHE A 53 0.82 -9.08 11.54
N ALA A 54 1.78 -8.98 10.62
CA ALA A 54 1.65 -9.63 9.30
C ALA A 54 1.57 -11.15 9.41
N LYS A 55 2.32 -11.74 10.36
CA LYS A 55 2.26 -13.18 10.63
C LYS A 55 0.84 -13.58 11.08
N GLU A 56 0.31 -12.93 12.09
CA GLU A 56 -1.03 -13.24 12.60
C GLU A 56 -2.10 -13.02 11.51
N LEU A 57 -2.02 -11.91 10.78
CA LEU A 57 -2.93 -11.64 9.66
C LEU A 57 -2.87 -12.74 8.58
N THR A 58 -1.66 -13.21 8.24
CA THR A 58 -1.48 -14.27 7.24
C THR A 58 -2.02 -15.61 7.74
N ASP A 59 -1.79 -15.95 9.02
CA ASP A 59 -2.29 -17.17 9.64
C ASP A 59 -3.83 -17.17 9.68
N ASP A 60 -4.45 -16.07 10.09
CA ASP A 60 -5.90 -15.92 10.15
C ASP A 60 -6.52 -15.93 8.74
N LEU A 61 -5.92 -15.20 7.80
CA LEU A 61 -6.37 -15.18 6.41
C LEU A 61 -6.29 -16.59 5.78
N TYR A 62 -5.22 -17.32 6.04
CA TYR A 62 -5.07 -18.68 5.52
C TYR A 62 -6.12 -19.64 6.11
N ARG A 63 -6.37 -19.57 7.42
CA ARG A 63 -7.44 -20.35 8.07
C ARG A 63 -8.80 -20.02 7.48
N HIS A 64 -9.08 -18.74 7.28
CA HIS A 64 -10.35 -18.30 6.70
C HIS A 64 -10.51 -18.78 5.24
N ILE A 65 -9.44 -18.70 4.41
CA ILE A 65 -9.46 -19.21 3.04
C ILE A 65 -9.74 -20.73 3.00
N LEU A 66 -9.21 -21.49 3.95
CA LEU A 66 -9.47 -22.93 4.04
C LEU A 66 -10.92 -23.23 4.40
N SER A 67 -11.56 -22.38 5.18
CA SER A 67 -12.99 -22.54 5.55
C SER A 67 -13.97 -21.95 4.54
N LEU A 68 -13.50 -21.32 3.45
CA LEU A 68 -14.39 -20.78 2.43
C LEU A 68 -15.06 -21.90 1.60
N PRO A 69 -16.36 -21.76 1.27
CA PRO A 69 -17.04 -22.63 0.34
C PRO A 69 -16.42 -22.56 -1.06
N LYS A 70 -16.63 -23.60 -1.85
CA LYS A 70 -16.00 -23.72 -3.16
C LYS A 70 -16.43 -22.60 -4.13
N ASP A 71 -17.67 -22.18 -4.10
CA ASP A 71 -18.18 -21.08 -4.94
C ASP A 71 -17.48 -19.76 -4.66
N SER A 72 -17.24 -19.42 -3.38
CA SER A 72 -16.47 -18.23 -3.00
C SER A 72 -15.01 -18.31 -3.45
N ARG A 73 -14.39 -19.51 -3.36
CA ARG A 73 -13.02 -19.73 -3.86
C ARG A 73 -12.91 -19.63 -5.38
N ASP A 74 -13.91 -20.13 -6.12
CA ASP A 74 -13.95 -20.03 -7.58
C ASP A 74 -14.15 -18.56 -8.02
N ARG A 75 -15.00 -17.79 -7.35
CA ARG A 75 -15.26 -16.37 -7.58
C ARG A 75 -14.02 -15.51 -7.30
N LEU A 76 -13.35 -15.74 -6.17
CA LEU A 76 -12.14 -15.03 -5.79
C LEU A 76 -10.89 -15.44 -6.57
N THR A 77 -10.90 -16.60 -7.20
CA THR A 77 -9.80 -17.26 -7.92
C THR A 77 -8.57 -17.57 -7.05
N THR A 78 -7.96 -18.72 -7.26
CA THR A 78 -6.76 -19.14 -6.49
C THR A 78 -5.58 -18.16 -6.65
N SER A 79 -5.39 -17.63 -7.86
CA SER A 79 -4.30 -16.66 -8.10
C SER A 79 -4.47 -15.35 -7.32
N SER A 80 -5.71 -14.88 -7.18
CA SER A 80 -6.04 -13.70 -6.38
C SER A 80 -5.82 -13.98 -4.88
N LEU A 81 -6.27 -15.13 -4.38
CA LEU A 81 -6.08 -15.53 -2.97
C LEU A 81 -4.60 -15.64 -2.60
N VAL A 82 -3.77 -16.23 -3.47
CA VAL A 82 -2.31 -16.29 -3.28
C VAL A 82 -1.70 -14.88 -3.26
N THR A 83 -2.14 -13.98 -4.13
CA THR A 83 -1.67 -12.59 -4.13
C THR A 83 -2.03 -11.87 -2.83
N ARG A 84 -3.23 -12.11 -2.28
CA ARG A 84 -3.68 -11.54 -1.00
C ARG A 84 -2.86 -12.07 0.17
N LEU A 85 -2.57 -13.39 0.18
CA LEU A 85 -1.72 -14.03 1.22
C LEU A 85 -0.26 -13.56 1.20
N THR A 86 0.26 -13.15 0.06
CA THR A 86 1.69 -12.83 -0.10
C THR A 86 1.90 -11.33 -0.28
N SER A 87 1.56 -10.80 -1.44
CA SER A 87 1.84 -9.41 -1.81
C SER A 87 1.06 -8.41 -0.97
N ASP A 88 -0.24 -8.66 -0.72
CA ASP A 88 -1.08 -7.72 0.02
C ASP A 88 -0.73 -7.70 1.51
N THR A 89 -0.47 -8.85 2.12
CA THR A 89 0.02 -8.92 3.52
C THR A 89 1.38 -8.25 3.68
N TYR A 90 2.30 -8.45 2.72
CA TYR A 90 3.59 -7.75 2.71
C TYR A 90 3.44 -6.22 2.58
N GLN A 91 2.49 -5.76 1.75
CA GLN A 91 2.22 -4.34 1.59
C GLN A 91 1.65 -3.72 2.87
N ILE A 92 0.77 -4.42 3.57
CA ILE A 92 0.26 -4.00 4.88
C ILE A 92 1.39 -3.97 5.92
N GLN A 93 2.22 -5.02 5.98
CA GLN A 93 3.40 -5.05 6.85
C GLN A 93 4.30 -3.83 6.64
N THR A 94 4.59 -3.50 5.37
CA THR A 94 5.41 -2.35 5.00
C THR A 94 4.79 -1.05 5.45
N GLY A 95 3.47 -0.87 5.25
CA GLY A 95 2.75 0.31 5.69
C GLY A 95 2.74 0.47 7.21
N ILE A 96 2.50 -0.60 7.96
CA ILE A 96 2.54 -0.57 9.43
C ILE A 96 3.95 -0.21 9.92
N ASN A 97 4.99 -0.82 9.35
CA ASN A 97 6.38 -0.50 9.70
C ASN A 97 6.69 0.99 9.46
N GLN A 98 6.33 1.51 8.30
CA GLN A 98 6.55 2.91 7.95
C GLN A 98 5.70 3.85 8.82
N PHE A 99 4.45 3.49 9.12
CA PHE A 99 3.60 4.26 10.00
C PHE A 99 4.21 4.39 11.39
N LEU A 100 4.57 3.29 12.04
CA LEU A 100 5.18 3.29 13.37
C LEU A 100 6.50 4.07 13.41
N ARG A 101 7.31 3.97 12.37
CA ARG A 101 8.63 4.58 12.32
C ARG A 101 8.61 6.07 11.94
N LEU A 102 7.77 6.46 10.97
CA LEU A 102 7.81 7.81 10.39
C LEU A 102 6.68 8.68 10.90
N PHE A 103 5.45 8.17 10.96
CA PHE A 103 4.28 8.98 11.33
C PHE A 103 4.33 9.46 12.77
N LEU A 104 4.80 8.62 13.69
CA LEU A 104 4.94 9.03 15.10
C LEU A 104 6.13 9.98 15.30
N ARG A 105 7.22 9.76 14.58
CA ARG A 105 8.46 10.53 14.73
C ARG A 105 8.39 11.91 14.09
N ALA A 106 7.89 12.01 12.86
CA ALA A 106 7.98 13.25 12.09
C ALA A 106 7.23 14.43 12.71
N PRO A 107 5.98 14.30 13.22
CA PRO A 107 5.32 15.39 13.91
C PRO A 107 6.08 15.87 15.16
N ILE A 108 6.62 14.95 15.95
CA ILE A 108 7.39 15.29 17.17
C ILE A 108 8.62 16.13 16.79
N ILE A 109 9.33 15.75 15.73
CA ILE A 109 10.51 16.49 15.26
C ILE A 109 10.11 17.85 14.71
N VAL A 110 9.05 17.93 13.89
CA VAL A 110 8.59 19.19 13.30
C VAL A 110 8.11 20.17 14.38
N PHE A 111 7.21 19.72 15.27
CA PHE A 111 6.73 20.57 16.37
C PHE A 111 7.84 20.92 17.36
N GLY A 112 8.73 19.97 17.66
CA GLY A 112 9.90 20.21 18.50
C GLY A 112 10.87 21.23 17.88
N ALA A 113 11.12 21.16 16.58
CA ALA A 113 11.95 22.13 15.87
C ALA A 113 11.30 23.53 15.84
N ILE A 114 9.99 23.62 15.58
CA ILE A 114 9.25 24.88 15.63
C ILE A 114 9.27 25.49 17.03
N PHE A 115 9.04 24.66 18.07
CA PHE A 115 9.09 25.11 19.46
C PHE A 115 10.48 25.64 19.85
N MET A 116 11.54 24.93 19.45
CA MET A 116 12.92 25.38 19.71
C MET A 116 13.27 26.63 18.92
N ALA A 117 12.81 26.75 17.68
CA ALA A 117 12.95 27.98 16.89
C ALA A 117 12.23 29.16 17.54
N TYR A 118 11.01 28.96 18.06
CA TYR A 118 10.24 29.97 18.78
C TYR A 118 10.98 30.49 20.01
N ARG A 119 11.67 29.62 20.75
CA ARG A 119 12.49 29.99 21.91
C ARG A 119 13.68 30.87 21.53
N ILE A 120 14.16 30.79 20.30
CA ILE A 120 15.26 31.64 19.78
C ILE A 120 14.71 32.98 19.29
N SER A 121 13.71 32.96 18.40
CA SER A 121 13.08 34.17 17.85
C SER A 121 11.67 33.84 17.37
N ALA A 122 10.67 34.47 18.01
CA ALA A 122 9.27 34.31 17.63
C ALA A 122 9.01 34.87 16.21
N GLU A 123 9.65 36.00 15.86
CA GLU A 123 9.51 36.66 14.57
C GLU A 123 10.01 35.79 13.41
N LEU A 124 11.21 35.20 13.54
CA LEU A 124 11.76 34.33 12.52
C LEU A 124 11.01 33.00 12.44
N THR A 125 10.48 32.51 13.55
CA THR A 125 9.66 31.28 13.56
C THR A 125 8.35 31.43 12.79
N PHE A 126 7.81 32.61 12.68
CA PHE A 126 6.63 32.87 11.83
C PHE A 126 6.88 32.40 10.38
N TRP A 127 8.08 32.62 9.84
CA TRP A 127 8.43 32.17 8.49
C TRP A 127 8.52 30.65 8.36
N PHE A 128 8.83 29.92 9.44
CA PHE A 128 8.71 28.45 9.43
C PHE A 128 7.28 27.99 9.25
N LEU A 129 6.34 28.62 9.96
CA LEU A 129 4.92 28.31 9.82
C LEU A 129 4.42 28.62 8.42
N VAL A 130 4.78 29.76 7.86
CA VAL A 130 4.44 30.14 6.47
C VAL A 130 4.98 29.11 5.49
N MET A 131 6.26 28.70 5.65
CA MET A 131 6.86 27.67 4.82
C MET A 131 6.11 26.34 4.90
N VAL A 132 5.81 25.87 6.10
CA VAL A 132 5.09 24.60 6.31
C VAL A 132 3.72 24.63 5.65
N VAL A 133 2.98 25.74 5.79
CA VAL A 133 1.66 25.90 5.17
C VAL A 133 1.78 25.91 3.65
N ILE A 134 2.69 26.70 3.08
CA ILE A 134 2.89 26.76 1.63
C ILE A 134 3.30 25.38 1.08
N LEU A 135 4.26 24.69 1.73
CA LEU A 135 4.67 23.35 1.34
C LEU A 135 3.50 22.37 1.38
N THR A 136 2.71 22.40 2.41
CA THR A 136 1.52 21.54 2.53
C THR A 136 0.54 21.78 1.39
N ILE A 137 0.26 23.06 1.09
CA ILE A 137 -0.64 23.43 -0.04
C ILE A 137 -0.07 22.93 -1.36
N VAL A 138 1.23 23.10 -1.61
CA VAL A 138 1.87 22.66 -2.85
C VAL A 138 1.87 21.13 -2.97
N ILE A 139 2.22 20.42 -1.91
CA ILE A 139 2.24 18.95 -1.89
C ILE A 139 0.83 18.40 -2.14
N VAL A 140 -0.17 18.89 -1.41
CA VAL A 140 -1.57 18.44 -1.55
C VAL A 140 -2.13 18.82 -2.91
N GLY A 141 -1.87 20.03 -3.38
CA GLY A 141 -2.33 20.53 -4.67
C GLY A 141 -1.76 19.73 -5.84
N LEU A 142 -0.43 19.51 -5.86
CA LEU A 142 0.22 18.69 -6.86
C LEU A 142 -0.23 17.23 -6.79
N SER A 143 -0.36 16.65 -5.60
CA SER A 143 -0.85 15.29 -5.44
C SER A 143 -2.25 15.11 -6.02
N ARG A 144 -3.17 16.05 -5.76
CA ARG A 144 -4.53 16.01 -6.32
C ARG A 144 -4.55 16.14 -7.84
N LEU A 145 -3.60 16.86 -8.42
CA LEU A 145 -3.48 17.02 -9.87
C LEU A 145 -2.82 15.81 -10.54
N VAL A 146 -1.81 15.23 -9.91
CA VAL A 146 -0.99 14.15 -10.47
C VAL A 146 -1.63 12.76 -10.31
N ASN A 147 -2.32 12.50 -9.19
CA ASN A 147 -2.95 11.20 -8.93
C ASN A 147 -3.92 10.73 -10.03
N PRO A 148 -4.84 11.56 -10.56
CA PRO A 148 -5.71 11.14 -11.66
C PRO A 148 -4.94 10.91 -12.96
N LEU A 149 -3.83 11.62 -13.19
CA LEU A 149 -2.95 11.38 -14.34
C LEU A 149 -2.28 10.01 -14.23
N TYR A 150 -1.77 9.62 -13.06
CA TYR A 150 -1.22 8.28 -12.83
C TYR A 150 -2.27 7.19 -13.02
N SER A 151 -3.50 7.41 -12.55
CA SER A 151 -4.60 6.46 -12.77
C SER A 151 -4.91 6.29 -14.26
N SER A 152 -4.95 7.38 -15.01
CA SER A 152 -5.17 7.36 -16.47
C SER A 152 -4.00 6.70 -17.21
N LEU A 153 -2.77 6.99 -16.79
CA LEU A 153 -1.55 6.38 -17.35
C LEU A 153 -1.59 4.86 -17.15
N ARG A 154 -1.94 4.39 -15.94
CA ARG A 154 -2.05 2.96 -15.63
C ARG A 154 -3.09 2.27 -16.54
N LYS A 155 -4.28 2.86 -16.72
CA LYS A 155 -5.30 2.33 -17.63
C LYS A 155 -4.80 2.22 -19.06
N LYS A 156 -4.00 3.20 -19.52
CA LYS A 156 -3.42 3.16 -20.87
C LYS A 156 -2.29 2.14 -20.98
N THR A 157 -1.51 1.94 -19.95
CA THR A 157 -0.53 0.84 -19.87
C THR A 157 -1.21 -0.52 -19.98
N ASP A 158 -2.27 -0.74 -19.21
CA ASP A 158 -3.03 -2.01 -19.22
C ASP A 158 -3.64 -2.26 -20.62
N GLN A 159 -4.18 -1.23 -21.25
CA GLN A 159 -4.70 -1.29 -22.61
C GLN A 159 -3.61 -1.66 -23.63
N LEU A 160 -2.43 -1.03 -23.55
CA LEU A 160 -1.29 -1.32 -24.43
C LEU A 160 -0.80 -2.76 -24.26
N VAL A 161 -0.69 -3.22 -23.00
CA VAL A 161 -0.29 -4.61 -22.68
C VAL A 161 -1.31 -5.61 -23.21
N GLN A 162 -2.61 -5.34 -23.04
CA GLN A 162 -3.68 -6.21 -23.53
C GLN A 162 -3.65 -6.31 -25.06
N GLU A 163 -3.54 -5.18 -25.76
CA GLU A 163 -3.44 -5.15 -27.23
C GLU A 163 -2.24 -5.91 -27.74
N THR A 164 -1.05 -5.67 -27.15
CA THR A 164 0.18 -6.40 -27.49
C THR A 164 0.02 -7.90 -27.28
N ARG A 165 -0.62 -8.32 -26.17
CA ARG A 165 -0.87 -9.74 -25.89
C ARG A 165 -1.80 -10.36 -26.94
N GLN A 166 -2.88 -9.65 -27.33
CA GLN A 166 -3.81 -10.13 -28.37
C GLN A 166 -3.13 -10.26 -29.73
N GLN A 167 -2.31 -9.26 -30.12
CA GLN A 167 -1.55 -9.30 -31.36
C GLN A 167 -0.55 -10.46 -31.39
N LEU A 168 0.18 -10.69 -30.29
CA LEU A 168 1.12 -11.81 -30.20
C LEU A 168 0.42 -13.17 -30.23
N GLN A 169 -0.72 -13.32 -29.56
CA GLN A 169 -1.52 -14.56 -29.58
C GLN A 169 -2.15 -14.78 -30.98
N GLY A 170 -2.61 -13.69 -31.61
CA GLY A 170 -3.23 -13.71 -32.95
C GLY A 170 -2.25 -13.65 -34.12
N MET A 171 -0.94 -13.71 -33.90
CA MET A 171 0.08 -13.50 -34.93
C MET A 171 -0.10 -14.35 -36.19
N ARG A 172 -0.54 -15.61 -36.02
CA ARG A 172 -0.79 -16.51 -37.19
C ARG A 172 -1.95 -15.99 -38.05
N VAL A 173 -2.99 -15.46 -37.40
CA VAL A 173 -4.16 -14.92 -38.10
C VAL A 173 -3.81 -13.60 -38.78
N ILE A 174 -3.10 -12.72 -38.10
CA ILE A 174 -2.63 -11.43 -38.63
C ILE A 174 -1.83 -11.66 -39.91
N ARG A 175 -0.88 -12.62 -39.90
CA ARG A 175 -0.06 -12.98 -41.08
C ARG A 175 -0.88 -13.64 -42.17
N ALA A 176 -1.80 -14.56 -41.84
CA ALA A 176 -2.64 -15.24 -42.81
C ALA A 176 -3.53 -14.27 -43.62
N PHE A 177 -3.96 -13.17 -42.98
CA PHE A 177 -4.79 -12.14 -43.59
C PHE A 177 -4.03 -10.89 -44.06
N GLY A 178 -2.69 -10.85 -43.92
CA GLY A 178 -1.85 -9.74 -44.34
C GLY A 178 -2.15 -8.42 -43.65
N GLN A 179 -2.57 -8.47 -42.36
CA GLN A 179 -3.02 -7.30 -41.59
C GLN A 179 -1.91 -6.63 -40.74
N GLU A 180 -0.64 -6.97 -40.93
CA GLU A 180 0.48 -6.47 -40.14
C GLU A 180 0.57 -4.94 -40.10
N LYS A 181 0.32 -4.28 -41.22
CA LYS A 181 0.35 -2.81 -41.32
C LYS A 181 -0.75 -2.16 -40.49
N ARG A 182 -1.95 -2.74 -40.50
CA ARG A 182 -3.09 -2.25 -39.73
C ARG A 182 -2.83 -2.40 -38.21
N GLU A 183 -2.37 -3.56 -37.78
CA GLU A 183 -2.05 -3.85 -36.39
C GLU A 183 -0.91 -2.96 -35.88
N LEU A 184 0.11 -2.71 -36.70
CA LEU A 184 1.18 -1.77 -36.41
C LEU A 184 0.65 -0.34 -36.19
N GLN A 185 -0.28 0.11 -37.05
CA GLN A 185 -0.89 1.43 -36.90
C GLN A 185 -1.70 1.56 -35.60
N ILE A 186 -2.46 0.52 -35.23
CA ILE A 186 -3.21 0.47 -33.95
C ILE A 186 -2.24 0.61 -32.80
N PHE A 187 -1.20 -0.21 -32.77
CA PHE A 187 -0.17 -0.16 -31.73
C PHE A 187 0.50 1.21 -31.65
N GLN A 188 0.93 1.78 -32.80
CA GLN A 188 1.56 3.10 -32.85
C GLN A 188 0.67 4.21 -32.31
N THR A 189 -0.63 4.18 -32.65
CA THR A 189 -1.61 5.15 -32.14
C THR A 189 -1.76 5.07 -30.62
N LEU A 190 -1.92 3.86 -30.08
CA LEU A 190 -2.00 3.64 -28.63
C LEU A 190 -0.71 4.07 -27.93
N ASN A 191 0.44 3.70 -28.48
CA ASN A 191 1.74 4.05 -27.92
C ASN A 191 2.00 5.56 -27.92
N GLN A 192 1.56 6.29 -28.96
CA GLN A 192 1.64 7.76 -28.99
C GLN A 192 0.76 8.41 -27.92
N VAL A 193 -0.45 7.91 -27.71
CA VAL A 193 -1.34 8.40 -26.63
C VAL A 193 -0.72 8.14 -25.27
N TYR A 194 -0.18 6.94 -25.07
CA TYR A 194 0.53 6.56 -23.86
C TYR A 194 1.73 7.46 -23.59
N ALA A 195 2.60 7.68 -24.60
CA ALA A 195 3.79 8.51 -24.49
C ALA A 195 3.45 9.96 -24.09
N ARG A 196 2.47 10.58 -24.76
CA ARG A 196 2.01 11.95 -24.42
C ARG A 196 1.48 12.03 -22.99
N LEU A 197 0.72 11.01 -22.56
CA LEU A 197 0.21 10.97 -21.19
C LEU A 197 1.34 10.77 -20.16
N GLN A 198 2.33 9.96 -20.49
CA GLN A 198 3.52 9.75 -19.67
C GLN A 198 4.35 11.03 -19.53
N GLU A 199 4.58 11.74 -20.65
CA GLU A 199 5.27 13.05 -20.64
C GLU A 199 4.53 14.06 -19.76
N LYS A 200 3.20 14.18 -19.93
CA LYS A 200 2.37 15.08 -19.13
C LYS A 200 2.43 14.71 -17.65
N THR A 201 2.29 13.43 -17.30
CA THR A 201 2.36 12.95 -15.93
C THR A 201 3.75 13.17 -15.34
N GLY A 202 4.80 12.87 -16.13
CA GLY A 202 6.18 13.09 -15.75
C GLY A 202 6.48 14.57 -15.47
N PHE A 203 6.03 15.48 -16.33
CA PHE A 203 6.20 16.93 -16.16
C PHE A 203 5.59 17.40 -14.83
N TRP A 204 4.32 17.09 -14.58
CA TRP A 204 3.64 17.54 -13.36
C TRP A 204 4.22 16.89 -12.09
N SER A 205 4.59 15.62 -12.16
CA SER A 205 5.21 14.93 -11.00
C SER A 205 6.61 15.44 -10.69
N SER A 206 7.38 15.79 -11.72
CA SER A 206 8.74 16.30 -11.52
C SER A 206 8.80 17.70 -10.91
N LEU A 207 7.71 18.50 -10.99
CA LEU A 207 7.64 19.83 -10.39
C LEU A 207 7.68 19.83 -8.87
N LEU A 208 7.32 18.71 -8.23
CA LEU A 208 7.29 18.64 -6.77
C LEU A 208 8.64 18.98 -6.14
N THR A 209 9.70 18.41 -6.67
CA THR A 209 11.05 18.61 -6.12
C THR A 209 11.56 20.05 -6.32
N PRO A 210 11.56 20.65 -7.52
CA PRO A 210 11.98 22.02 -7.73
C PRO A 210 11.18 23.05 -6.91
N LEU A 211 9.86 22.89 -6.85
CA LEU A 211 8.99 23.79 -6.07
C LEU A 211 9.29 23.70 -4.56
N THR A 212 9.52 22.48 -4.06
CA THR A 212 9.90 22.28 -2.67
C THR A 212 11.23 22.99 -2.37
N TYR A 213 12.25 22.83 -3.23
CA TYR A 213 13.52 23.51 -3.06
C TYR A 213 13.41 25.04 -3.18
N LEU A 214 12.57 25.54 -4.10
CA LEU A 214 12.33 26.96 -4.27
C LEU A 214 11.73 27.59 -3.01
N ILE A 215 10.71 26.93 -2.44
CA ILE A 215 10.04 27.42 -1.22
C ILE A 215 11.01 27.41 -0.03
N VAL A 216 11.77 26.34 0.15
CA VAL A 216 12.69 26.21 1.27
C VAL A 216 13.86 27.17 1.15
N ASN A 217 14.50 27.25 -0.02
CA ASN A 217 15.60 28.18 -0.23
C ASN A 217 15.12 29.63 -0.18
N GLY A 218 13.91 29.93 -0.68
CA GLY A 218 13.28 31.24 -0.52
C GLY A 218 13.09 31.60 0.95
N THR A 219 12.56 30.68 1.76
CA THR A 219 12.42 30.88 3.20
C THR A 219 13.79 31.04 3.87
N LEU A 220 14.79 30.24 3.47
CA LEU A 220 16.14 30.36 3.97
C LEU A 220 16.73 31.75 3.72
N LEU A 221 16.56 32.30 2.51
CA LEU A 221 17.01 33.64 2.18
C LEU A 221 16.34 34.71 3.05
N VAL A 222 15.02 34.58 3.29
CA VAL A 222 14.27 35.49 4.17
C VAL A 222 14.82 35.41 5.61
N ILE A 223 15.08 34.21 6.12
CA ILE A 223 15.61 34.01 7.48
C ILE A 223 17.03 34.57 7.60
N ILE A 224 17.88 34.39 6.60
CA ILE A 224 19.23 34.94 6.60
C ILE A 224 19.18 36.45 6.55
N TRP A 225 18.35 37.04 5.69
CA TRP A 225 18.22 38.48 5.57
C TRP A 225 17.69 39.14 6.85
N GLN A 226 16.59 38.63 7.38
CA GLN A 226 15.97 39.15 8.61
C GLN A 226 16.83 38.84 9.84
N GLY A 227 17.49 37.65 9.86
CA GLY A 227 18.46 37.27 10.89
C GLY A 227 19.67 38.20 10.90
N TYR A 228 20.19 38.60 9.73
CA TYR A 228 21.26 39.59 9.63
C TYR A 228 20.86 40.93 10.25
N ILE A 229 19.67 41.44 9.95
CA ILE A 229 19.18 42.68 10.56
C ILE A 229 19.07 42.52 12.09
N SER A 230 18.55 41.42 12.57
CA SER A 230 18.40 41.13 14.01
C SER A 230 19.77 41.02 14.73
N ILE A 231 20.78 40.48 14.05
CA ILE A 231 22.16 40.42 14.58
C ILE A 231 22.77 41.82 14.70
N GLN A 232 22.60 42.69 13.69
CA GLN A 232 23.06 44.09 13.77
C GLN A 232 22.38 44.88 14.87
N GLY A 233 21.09 44.57 15.13
CA GLY A 233 20.34 45.15 16.23
C GLY A 233 20.68 44.57 17.61
N GLY A 234 21.60 43.60 17.71
CA GLY A 234 21.97 42.95 18.97
C GLY A 234 20.91 42.03 19.56
N LEU A 235 19.82 41.70 18.79
CA LEU A 235 18.71 40.88 19.23
C LEU A 235 18.94 39.40 19.01
N LEU A 236 19.87 39.02 18.11
CA LEU A 236 20.15 37.63 17.73
C LEU A 236 21.68 37.41 17.65
N SER A 237 22.14 36.22 18.07
CA SER A 237 23.53 35.83 17.90
C SER A 237 23.74 35.09 16.55
N GLN A 238 24.99 35.02 16.07
CA GLN A 238 25.33 34.29 14.85
C GLN A 238 25.05 32.79 14.99
N GLY A 239 25.36 32.20 16.14
CA GLY A 239 25.08 30.79 16.42
C GLY A 239 23.58 30.50 16.47
N ALA A 240 22.78 31.42 17.02
CA ALA A 240 21.34 31.30 17.02
C ALA A 240 20.74 31.29 15.60
N LEU A 241 21.27 32.11 14.68
CA LEU A 241 20.86 32.06 13.27
C LEU A 241 21.23 30.72 12.61
N ILE A 242 22.42 30.18 12.86
CA ILE A 242 22.83 28.86 12.37
C ILE A 242 21.90 27.77 12.92
N ALA A 243 21.51 27.84 14.19
CA ALA A 243 20.57 26.90 14.78
C ALA A 243 19.19 26.95 14.08
N LEU A 244 18.69 28.15 13.79
CA LEU A 244 17.42 28.33 13.04
C LEU A 244 17.50 27.69 11.65
N ILE A 245 18.58 27.92 10.90
CA ILE A 245 18.81 27.30 9.59
C ILE A 245 18.77 25.76 9.69
N ASN A 246 19.44 25.18 10.68
CA ASN A 246 19.44 23.74 10.90
C ASN A 246 18.04 23.21 11.25
N TYR A 247 17.25 23.93 12.06
CA TYR A 247 15.87 23.55 12.35
C TYR A 247 14.99 23.58 11.08
N LEU A 248 15.16 24.59 10.23
CA LEU A 248 14.45 24.68 8.95
C LEU A 248 14.76 23.47 8.05
N LEU A 249 16.04 23.14 7.86
CA LEU A 249 16.45 22.00 7.06
C LEU A 249 15.92 20.66 7.63
N GLN A 250 15.88 20.53 8.95
CA GLN A 250 15.35 19.35 9.62
C GLN A 250 13.82 19.21 9.38
N ILE A 251 13.06 20.30 9.47
CA ILE A 251 11.63 20.33 9.16
C ILE A 251 11.39 19.88 7.71
N LEU A 252 12.17 20.41 6.76
CA LEU A 252 12.08 20.03 5.35
C LEU A 252 12.21 18.51 5.15
N VAL A 253 13.27 17.92 5.71
CA VAL A 253 13.54 16.48 5.57
C VAL A 253 12.38 15.65 6.11
N GLU A 254 11.82 16.02 7.26
CA GLU A 254 10.71 15.29 7.85
C GLU A 254 9.39 15.48 7.07
N LEU A 255 9.13 16.66 6.50
CA LEU A 255 7.94 16.89 5.65
C LEU A 255 8.01 16.09 4.35
N VAL A 256 9.18 15.99 3.71
CA VAL A 256 9.37 15.17 2.51
C VAL A 256 9.13 13.68 2.83
N LYS A 257 9.62 13.18 3.96
CA LYS A 257 9.36 11.81 4.41
C LYS A 257 7.88 11.55 4.66
N LEU A 258 7.16 12.51 5.26
CA LEU A 258 5.70 12.41 5.46
C LEU A 258 4.93 12.35 4.13
N ALA A 259 5.35 13.12 3.13
CA ALA A 259 4.74 13.07 1.81
C ALA A 259 4.91 11.69 1.15
N MET A 260 6.09 11.06 1.27
CA MET A 260 6.33 9.69 0.78
C MET A 260 5.50 8.64 1.54
N LEU A 261 5.31 8.84 2.85
CA LEU A 261 4.52 7.95 3.70
C LEU A 261 3.07 7.86 3.24
N ILE A 262 2.45 8.96 2.82
CA ILE A 262 1.06 8.99 2.35
C ILE A 262 0.84 7.97 1.21
N ASN A 263 1.75 7.91 0.25
CA ASN A 263 1.66 6.97 -0.87
C ASN A 263 1.75 5.51 -0.40
N SER A 264 2.65 5.21 0.53
CA SER A 264 2.81 3.87 1.09
C SER A 264 1.57 3.45 1.88
N LEU A 265 1.00 4.34 2.69
CA LEU A 265 -0.23 4.09 3.44
C LEU A 265 -1.44 3.85 2.53
N ASN A 266 -1.56 4.60 1.42
CA ASN A 266 -2.62 4.38 0.44
C ASN A 266 -2.54 2.98 -0.19
N GLN A 267 -1.34 2.51 -0.53
CA GLN A 267 -1.15 1.16 -1.06
C GLN A 267 -1.53 0.10 -0.02
N SER A 268 -1.09 0.28 1.22
CA SER A 268 -1.44 -0.62 2.33
C SER A 268 -2.94 -0.64 2.61
N TYR A 269 -3.61 0.51 2.53
CA TYR A 269 -5.07 0.60 2.67
C TYR A 269 -5.81 -0.16 1.56
N ILE A 270 -5.37 -0.04 0.31
CA ILE A 270 -5.96 -0.80 -0.82
C ILE A 270 -5.77 -2.30 -0.62
N SER A 271 -4.59 -2.73 -0.17
CA SER A 271 -4.31 -4.13 0.14
C SER A 271 -5.14 -4.64 1.31
N ALA A 272 -5.31 -3.82 2.35
CA ALA A 272 -6.17 -4.14 3.49
C ALA A 272 -7.63 -4.34 3.07
N LYS A 273 -8.15 -3.47 2.21
CA LYS A 273 -9.52 -3.61 1.68
C LYS A 273 -9.70 -4.91 0.87
N ARG A 274 -8.70 -5.30 0.07
CA ARG A 274 -8.75 -6.58 -0.65
C ARG A 274 -8.72 -7.81 0.27
N ILE A 275 -8.02 -7.73 1.38
CA ILE A 275 -8.03 -8.79 2.40
C ILE A 275 -9.36 -8.80 3.15
N GLU A 276 -9.91 -7.62 3.48
CA GLU A 276 -11.23 -7.49 4.09
C GLU A 276 -12.34 -8.16 3.25
N GLU A 277 -12.29 -8.00 1.91
CA GLU A 277 -13.21 -8.69 1.00
C GLU A 277 -13.21 -10.23 1.19
N VAL A 278 -12.06 -10.82 1.51
CA VAL A 278 -11.99 -12.27 1.81
C VAL A 278 -12.65 -12.58 3.15
N PHE A 279 -12.40 -11.79 4.19
CA PHE A 279 -12.98 -12.00 5.50
C PHE A 279 -14.49 -11.73 5.55
N THR A 280 -15.03 -10.96 4.60
CA THR A 280 -16.50 -10.75 4.49
C THR A 280 -17.24 -11.92 3.87
N GLU A 281 -16.55 -12.84 3.19
CA GLU A 281 -17.14 -14.09 2.72
C GLU A 281 -17.45 -14.99 3.91
N ALA A 282 -18.66 -15.54 3.94
CA ALA A 282 -19.07 -16.43 5.03
C ALA A 282 -18.27 -17.75 4.97
N PRO A 283 -17.68 -18.18 6.07
CA PRO A 283 -17.05 -19.50 6.13
C PRO A 283 -18.12 -20.60 5.99
N GLU A 284 -17.74 -21.70 5.38
CA GLU A 284 -18.56 -22.91 5.36
C GLU A 284 -18.45 -23.60 6.72
N ASP A 285 -19.56 -23.85 7.35
CA ASP A 285 -19.59 -24.54 8.64
C ASP A 285 -19.51 -26.06 8.41
N ILE A 286 -18.32 -26.49 7.98
CA ILE A 286 -18.06 -27.90 7.60
C ILE A 286 -18.31 -28.88 8.77
N PHE A 287 -18.36 -28.39 9.99
CA PHE A 287 -18.44 -29.24 11.18
C PHE A 287 -19.80 -29.21 11.89
N SER A 288 -20.68 -28.25 11.60
CA SER A 288 -21.97 -28.14 12.30
C SER A 288 -23.08 -29.07 11.74
N GLU A 289 -22.94 -29.55 10.51
CA GLU A 289 -23.93 -30.40 9.85
C GLU A 289 -23.57 -31.90 9.83
N LEU A 290 -22.45 -32.30 10.39
CA LEU A 290 -22.17 -33.71 10.64
C LEU A 290 -22.87 -34.20 11.90
N GLU A 291 -24.21 -33.94 12.06
CA GLU A 291 -25.00 -34.86 12.81
C GLU A 291 -24.91 -36.21 12.10
N GLU A 292 -24.27 -37.18 12.73
CA GLU A 292 -24.37 -38.59 12.36
C GLU A 292 -25.85 -38.96 12.39
N LYS A 293 -26.58 -38.68 11.29
CA LYS A 293 -27.85 -39.36 11.05
C LYS A 293 -27.47 -40.82 10.84
N GLN A 294 -27.56 -41.59 11.91
CA GLN A 294 -27.42 -43.05 11.85
C GLN A 294 -28.30 -43.53 10.71
N ALA A 295 -27.68 -44.09 9.68
CA ALA A 295 -28.37 -44.64 8.56
C ALA A 295 -29.29 -45.76 9.07
N THR A 296 -30.59 -45.50 9.15
CA THR A 296 -31.61 -46.51 9.45
C THR A 296 -31.90 -47.30 8.18
N GLY A 297 -31.12 -48.42 7.97
CA GLY A 297 -31.33 -49.35 6.85
C GLY A 297 -30.14 -49.45 5.91
N ASP A 298 -30.24 -50.32 4.88
CA ASP A 298 -29.21 -50.59 3.85
C ASP A 298 -28.90 -49.40 2.90
N ARG A 299 -29.66 -48.33 2.99
CA ARG A 299 -29.57 -47.18 2.07
C ARG A 299 -28.44 -46.22 2.53
N VAL A 300 -27.45 -46.00 1.66
CA VAL A 300 -26.29 -45.14 1.94
C VAL A 300 -26.40 -43.76 1.29
N LEU A 301 -27.18 -43.61 0.22
CA LEU A 301 -27.36 -42.35 -0.47
C LEU A 301 -28.78 -42.27 -1.05
N GLN A 302 -29.45 -41.18 -0.83
CA GLN A 302 -30.75 -40.90 -1.43
C GLN A 302 -30.72 -39.47 -2.00
N VAL A 303 -30.94 -39.36 -3.30
CA VAL A 303 -31.04 -38.07 -3.99
C VAL A 303 -32.46 -37.92 -4.50
N LYS A 304 -33.10 -36.80 -4.15
CA LYS A 304 -34.48 -36.51 -4.56
C LYS A 304 -34.56 -35.13 -5.23
N GLU A 305 -35.06 -35.13 -6.47
CA GLU A 305 -35.37 -33.91 -7.25
C GLU A 305 -34.25 -32.88 -7.28
N LEU A 306 -32.99 -33.35 -7.29
CA LEU A 306 -31.79 -32.51 -7.23
C LEU A 306 -31.71 -31.59 -8.44
N THR A 307 -31.67 -30.29 -8.19
CA THR A 307 -31.47 -29.26 -9.21
C THR A 307 -30.32 -28.36 -8.75
N PHE A 308 -29.40 -28.06 -9.66
CA PHE A 308 -28.22 -27.22 -9.37
C PHE A 308 -27.85 -26.34 -10.55
N THR A 309 -27.57 -25.07 -10.24
CA THR A 309 -27.13 -24.04 -11.18
C THR A 309 -25.81 -23.44 -10.68
N TYR A 310 -24.77 -23.34 -11.51
CA TYR A 310 -23.57 -22.60 -11.13
C TYR A 310 -23.87 -21.10 -10.94
N PRO A 311 -23.19 -20.38 -10.04
CA PRO A 311 -23.52 -19.00 -9.67
C PRO A 311 -23.70 -18.03 -10.84
N ASP A 312 -22.94 -18.17 -11.92
CA ASP A 312 -23.01 -17.28 -13.10
C ASP A 312 -23.70 -17.92 -14.32
N ALA A 313 -24.35 -19.08 -14.14
CA ALA A 313 -25.01 -19.77 -15.24
C ALA A 313 -26.48 -19.36 -15.39
N ALA A 314 -26.87 -19.08 -16.63
CA ALA A 314 -28.28 -18.73 -16.95
C ALA A 314 -29.23 -19.92 -16.88
N GLN A 315 -28.74 -21.16 -16.86
CA GLN A 315 -29.55 -22.37 -16.85
C GLN A 315 -28.98 -23.42 -15.89
N PRO A 316 -29.86 -24.23 -15.27
CA PRO A 316 -29.42 -25.33 -14.41
C PRO A 316 -28.56 -26.34 -15.13
N SER A 317 -27.45 -26.71 -14.51
CA SER A 317 -26.53 -27.75 -14.95
C SER A 317 -27.03 -29.14 -14.60
N LEU A 318 -27.84 -29.25 -13.56
CA LEU A 318 -28.54 -30.47 -13.15
C LEU A 318 -30.04 -30.15 -12.99
N ARG A 319 -30.91 -30.98 -13.48
CA ARG A 319 -32.39 -30.78 -13.38
C ARG A 319 -33.07 -32.05 -12.92
N ASN A 320 -33.75 -31.97 -11.78
CA ASN A 320 -34.64 -32.98 -11.27
C ASN A 320 -34.07 -34.42 -11.26
N ILE A 321 -32.82 -34.55 -10.70
CA ILE A 321 -32.15 -35.84 -10.64
C ILE A 321 -32.55 -36.55 -9.37
N SER A 322 -33.01 -37.82 -9.50
CA SER A 322 -33.41 -38.65 -8.37
C SER A 322 -32.85 -40.04 -8.55
N PHE A 323 -32.21 -40.59 -7.51
CA PHE A 323 -31.76 -41.98 -7.44
C PHE A 323 -31.45 -42.37 -5.98
N ASP A 324 -31.45 -43.66 -5.73
CA ASP A 324 -31.07 -44.25 -4.46
C ASP A 324 -29.92 -45.21 -4.62
N MET A 325 -29.08 -45.34 -3.59
CA MET A 325 -27.94 -46.27 -3.56
C MET A 325 -27.86 -46.96 -2.20
N ASN A 326 -27.77 -48.29 -2.22
CA ASN A 326 -27.62 -49.13 -1.03
C ASN A 326 -26.15 -49.48 -0.79
N GLN A 327 -25.85 -49.94 0.42
CA GLN A 327 -24.49 -50.36 0.80
C GLN A 327 -23.99 -51.47 -0.12
N GLY A 328 -22.75 -51.34 -0.61
CA GLY A 328 -22.14 -52.30 -1.52
C GLY A 328 -22.54 -52.17 -2.99
N GLN A 329 -23.44 -51.25 -3.36
CA GLN A 329 -23.78 -50.97 -4.76
C GLN A 329 -22.78 -50.05 -5.44
N ILE A 330 -22.64 -50.24 -6.76
CA ILE A 330 -21.85 -49.38 -7.63
C ILE A 330 -22.80 -48.65 -8.58
N LEU A 331 -22.78 -47.33 -8.57
CA LEU A 331 -23.54 -46.50 -9.49
C LEU A 331 -22.66 -46.02 -10.64
N GLY A 332 -22.98 -46.43 -11.88
CA GLY A 332 -22.30 -45.96 -13.09
C GLY A 332 -23.03 -44.72 -13.66
N ILE A 333 -22.32 -43.60 -13.82
CA ILE A 333 -22.81 -42.36 -14.42
C ILE A 333 -22.20 -42.20 -15.81
N ILE A 334 -23.05 -42.34 -16.86
CA ILE A 334 -22.63 -42.23 -18.26
C ILE A 334 -23.31 -41.08 -18.98
N GLY A 335 -22.63 -40.52 -19.97
CA GLY A 335 -23.18 -39.39 -20.75
C GLY A 335 -22.09 -38.67 -21.54
N GLY A 336 -22.47 -37.84 -22.50
CA GLY A 336 -21.56 -37.03 -23.32
C GLY A 336 -20.83 -35.94 -22.54
N THR A 337 -19.90 -35.26 -23.17
CA THR A 337 -19.24 -34.06 -22.61
C THR A 337 -20.30 -32.96 -22.41
N GLY A 338 -20.27 -32.30 -21.26
CA GLY A 338 -21.25 -31.24 -20.93
C GLY A 338 -22.57 -31.75 -20.33
N SER A 339 -22.80 -33.07 -20.12
CA SER A 339 -24.03 -33.60 -19.55
C SER A 339 -24.20 -33.45 -18.03
N GLY A 340 -23.29 -32.77 -17.34
CA GLY A 340 -23.41 -32.49 -15.90
C GLY A 340 -22.85 -33.58 -14.98
N LYS A 341 -22.12 -34.60 -15.47
CA LYS A 341 -21.55 -35.69 -14.62
C LYS A 341 -20.65 -35.17 -13.52
N SER A 342 -19.70 -34.31 -13.87
CA SER A 342 -18.76 -33.71 -12.90
C SER A 342 -19.49 -32.78 -11.92
N SER A 343 -20.51 -32.06 -12.38
CA SER A 343 -21.38 -31.22 -11.52
C SER A 343 -22.14 -32.06 -10.52
N LEU A 344 -22.68 -33.21 -10.94
CA LEU A 344 -23.38 -34.12 -10.03
C LEU A 344 -22.44 -34.63 -8.93
N VAL A 345 -21.23 -35.09 -9.29
CA VAL A 345 -20.23 -35.54 -8.31
C VAL A 345 -19.85 -34.42 -7.34
N GLN A 346 -19.67 -33.20 -7.81
CA GLN A 346 -19.33 -32.07 -6.95
C GLN A 346 -20.43 -31.70 -5.95
N VAL A 347 -21.69 -31.76 -6.38
CA VAL A 347 -22.85 -31.53 -5.49
C VAL A 347 -23.03 -32.67 -4.48
N LEU A 348 -22.84 -33.93 -4.92
CA LEU A 348 -22.89 -35.10 -4.03
C LEU A 348 -21.75 -35.07 -2.96
N LEU A 349 -20.63 -34.50 -3.28
CA LEU A 349 -19.53 -34.31 -2.33
C LEU A 349 -19.71 -33.09 -1.41
N GLY A 350 -20.86 -32.39 -1.51
CA GLY A 350 -21.10 -31.17 -0.72
C GLY A 350 -20.25 -29.97 -1.12
N LEU A 351 -19.55 -30.00 -2.28
CA LEU A 351 -18.72 -28.89 -2.72
C LEU A 351 -19.54 -27.66 -3.20
N TYR A 352 -20.79 -27.90 -3.59
CA TYR A 352 -21.79 -26.89 -3.92
C TYR A 352 -23.12 -27.27 -3.29
N PRO A 353 -23.83 -26.30 -2.71
CA PRO A 353 -25.21 -26.57 -2.23
C PRO A 353 -26.17 -26.79 -3.38
N ALA A 354 -27.17 -27.64 -3.20
CA ALA A 354 -28.21 -27.81 -4.16
C ALA A 354 -29.22 -26.64 -4.12
N ASP A 355 -29.68 -26.19 -5.29
CA ASP A 355 -30.73 -25.15 -5.36
C ASP A 355 -32.09 -25.70 -4.88
N LYS A 356 -32.38 -26.95 -5.24
CA LYS A 356 -33.60 -27.66 -4.87
C LYS A 356 -33.31 -29.16 -4.72
N GLY A 357 -34.18 -29.82 -3.95
CA GLY A 357 -34.06 -31.24 -3.69
C GLY A 357 -33.32 -31.54 -2.39
N SER A 358 -32.99 -32.81 -2.16
CA SER A 358 -32.23 -33.25 -0.97
C SER A 358 -31.27 -34.38 -1.33
N ILE A 359 -30.17 -34.42 -0.61
CA ILE A 359 -29.18 -35.49 -0.64
C ILE A 359 -29.11 -36.12 0.74
#